data_b8277efdbf3e270318ba4b7fb0baa0b0
#
_entry.id   b8277efdbf3e270318ba4b7fb0baa0b0
#
_cell.length_a   1.000
_cell.length_b   1.000
_cell.length_c   1.000
_cell.angle_alpha   90.00
_cell.angle_beta   90.00
_cell.angle_gamma   90.00
#
_symmetry.space_group_name_H-M   'P 1'
#
loop_
_entity.id
_entity.type
_entity.pdbx_description
1 polymer ?
#
loop_
_entity_poly.entity_id
_entity_poly.type
_entity_poly.pdbx_seq_one_letter_code
_entity_poly.pdbx_strand_id
1 'polypeptide(L)'
;MIGAAPAPAVAAQVPGWAVPVIEIRRASRVYDMGGLTVPALLEADLRVEQGEFIAIIGPSGSGKSTLMNLIGCLDRPTSGEVLLVGRSVADLDDDGLAAMRSRFIGFIFQSYNLLPRTTALENVAAPLLYQGVGRRERLERARATLEAVGLGDRTGHQPTELSGGQQQRVAIARALVTNPPLILADEPTGNLDSHSGAEVMALLRSLHASGRTIVLITHDAAVASSAPRQVHIFDGRLVA
;
A
#
# COMPACT_ATOMS: atom_id res chain seq x y z
N MET A 1 -27.87 18.91 4.29
CA MET A 1 -26.86 18.59 5.33
C MET A 1 -26.65 17.08 5.29
N ILE A 2 -25.62 16.65 4.58
CA ILE A 2 -25.23 15.24 4.52
C ILE A 2 -24.29 15.03 5.71
N GLY A 3 -24.79 14.30 6.72
CA GLY A 3 -24.02 13.99 7.92
C GLY A 3 -22.75 13.24 7.56
N ALA A 4 -21.62 13.68 8.11
CA ALA A 4 -20.35 12.98 8.02
C ALA A 4 -20.54 11.55 8.56
N ALA A 5 -20.25 10.55 7.72
CA ALA A 5 -20.23 9.16 8.15
C ALA A 5 -19.24 9.00 9.32
N PRO A 6 -19.57 8.23 10.36
CA PRO A 6 -18.64 8.00 11.46
C PRO A 6 -17.37 7.33 10.93
N ALA A 7 -16.23 7.79 11.40
CA ALA A 7 -14.93 7.19 11.09
C ALA A 7 -14.97 5.69 11.40
N PRO A 8 -14.48 4.84 10.48
CA PRO A 8 -14.56 3.40 10.66
C PRO A 8 -13.79 2.96 11.90
N ALA A 9 -14.37 2.07 12.68
CA ALA A 9 -13.82 1.46 13.89
C ALA A 9 -12.59 0.54 13.63
N VAL A 10 -11.73 0.90 12.68
CA VAL A 10 -10.45 0.25 12.38
C VAL A 10 -9.30 0.98 13.11
N ALA A 11 -9.60 1.70 14.16
CA ALA A 11 -8.62 2.36 15.03
C ALA A 11 -8.03 1.37 16.05
N ALA A 12 -7.41 0.27 15.58
CA ALA A 12 -6.43 -0.40 16.41
C ALA A 12 -5.19 0.51 16.45
N GLN A 13 -4.75 0.88 17.65
CA GLN A 13 -3.55 1.70 17.84
C GLN A 13 -2.37 1.04 17.16
N VAL A 14 -1.75 1.73 16.22
CA VAL A 14 -0.50 1.30 15.62
C VAL A 14 0.57 1.40 16.72
N PRO A 15 1.33 0.34 17.02
CA PRO A 15 2.37 0.41 18.04
C PRO A 15 3.35 1.56 17.74
N GLY A 16 3.65 2.41 18.73
CA GLY A 16 4.69 3.42 18.60
C GLY A 16 6.05 2.73 18.52
N TRP A 17 6.75 2.86 17.39
CA TRP A 17 8.13 2.39 17.26
C TRP A 17 9.10 3.54 17.45
N ALA A 18 10.23 3.26 18.10
CA ALA A 18 11.33 4.20 18.24
C ALA A 18 12.18 4.35 16.97
N VAL A 19 11.79 3.66 15.89
CA VAL A 19 12.49 3.62 14.60
C VAL A 19 11.53 4.02 13.48
N PRO A 20 12.05 4.58 12.36
CA PRO A 20 11.22 4.88 11.21
C PRO A 20 10.57 3.62 10.63
N VAL A 21 9.39 3.79 10.03
CA VAL A 21 8.70 2.68 9.36
C VAL A 21 9.48 2.23 8.13
N ILE A 22 10.03 3.20 7.37
CA ILE A 22 10.88 2.95 6.20
C ILE A 22 12.15 3.76 6.38
N GLU A 23 13.30 3.12 6.18
CA GLU A 23 14.58 3.79 6.07
C GLU A 23 15.37 3.17 4.92
N ILE A 24 15.72 4.00 3.95
CA ILE A 24 16.51 3.62 2.77
C ILE A 24 17.79 4.43 2.83
N ARG A 25 18.95 3.75 2.77
CA ARG A 25 20.29 4.35 2.86
C ARG A 25 21.09 3.97 1.63
N ARG A 26 21.28 4.94 0.74
CA ARG A 26 22.04 4.80 -0.51
C ARG A 26 21.70 3.53 -1.28
N ALA A 27 20.43 3.13 -1.28
CA ALA A 27 20.01 1.91 -1.94
C ALA A 27 19.97 2.08 -3.45
N SER A 28 20.54 1.09 -4.14
CA SER A 28 20.47 0.99 -5.60
C SER A 28 19.84 -0.33 -6.02
N ARG A 29 19.15 -0.31 -7.16
CA ARG A 29 18.64 -1.51 -7.80
C ARG A 29 18.99 -1.50 -9.28
N VAL A 30 19.73 -2.51 -9.68
CA VAL A 30 20.19 -2.70 -11.05
C VAL A 30 19.70 -4.07 -11.52
N TYR A 31 19.04 -4.10 -12.67
CA TYR A 31 18.57 -5.34 -13.28
C TYR A 31 19.53 -5.77 -14.40
N ASP A 32 19.79 -7.06 -14.48
CA ASP A 32 20.48 -7.67 -15.62
C ASP A 32 19.41 -8.28 -16.55
N MET A 33 19.38 -7.79 -17.76
CA MET A 33 18.45 -8.23 -18.82
C MET A 33 19.24 -8.88 -19.97
N GLY A 34 19.87 -10.01 -19.69
CA GLY A 34 20.60 -10.77 -20.71
C GLY A 34 21.84 -10.06 -21.25
N GLY A 35 22.63 -9.46 -20.35
CA GLY A 35 23.86 -8.74 -20.66
C GLY A 35 23.69 -7.22 -20.81
N LEU A 36 22.45 -6.71 -20.74
CA LEU A 36 22.16 -5.28 -20.62
C LEU A 36 21.89 -4.94 -19.16
N THR A 37 22.71 -4.11 -18.58
CA THR A 37 22.57 -3.62 -17.20
C THR A 37 21.66 -2.39 -17.17
N VAL A 38 20.52 -2.48 -16.51
CA VAL A 38 19.53 -1.39 -16.39
C VAL A 38 19.49 -0.88 -14.95
N PRO A 39 20.07 0.30 -14.66
CA PRO A 39 19.95 0.93 -13.35
C PRO A 39 18.54 1.51 -13.19
N ALA A 40 17.75 0.95 -12.30
CA ALA A 40 16.36 1.36 -12.06
C ALA A 40 16.21 2.25 -10.82
N LEU A 41 17.14 2.13 -9.85
CA LEU A 41 17.24 3.00 -8.68
C LEU A 41 18.72 3.21 -8.36
N LEU A 42 19.10 4.45 -8.06
CA LEU A 42 20.48 4.87 -7.86
C LEU A 42 20.64 5.66 -6.57
N GLU A 43 21.41 5.10 -5.64
CA GLU A 43 21.80 5.74 -4.36
C GLU A 43 20.63 6.48 -3.68
N ALA A 44 19.47 5.86 -3.64
CA ALA A 44 18.27 6.45 -3.04
C ALA A 44 18.42 6.54 -1.52
N ASP A 45 18.08 7.70 -0.97
CA ASP A 45 17.93 7.93 0.46
C ASP A 45 16.49 8.37 0.76
N LEU A 46 15.82 7.66 1.67
CA LEU A 46 14.46 7.99 2.08
C LEU A 46 14.24 7.56 3.52
N ARG A 47 13.61 8.44 4.29
CA ARG A 47 13.16 8.12 5.64
C ARG A 47 11.69 8.50 5.78
N VAL A 48 10.88 7.57 6.29
CA VAL A 48 9.45 7.74 6.54
C VAL A 48 9.16 7.36 7.98
N GLU A 49 8.68 8.33 8.74
CA GLU A 49 8.31 8.13 10.14
C GLU A 49 6.91 7.50 10.25
N GLN A 50 6.64 6.96 11.43
CA GLN A 50 5.31 6.44 11.72
C GLN A 50 4.26 7.55 11.67
N GLY A 51 3.14 7.28 10.99
CA GLY A 51 2.05 8.25 10.85
C GLY A 51 2.29 9.31 9.76
N GLU A 52 3.38 9.25 9.00
CA GLU A 52 3.55 10.12 7.85
C GLU A 52 2.65 9.72 6.67
N PHE A 53 2.22 10.72 5.91
CA PHE A 53 1.64 10.53 4.59
C PHE A 53 2.54 11.21 3.56
N ILE A 54 3.20 10.41 2.74
CA ILE A 54 4.08 10.91 1.67
C ILE A 54 3.55 10.51 0.30
N ALA A 55 3.81 11.35 -0.71
CA ALA A 55 3.61 11.03 -2.12
C ALA A 55 4.95 10.95 -2.84
N ILE A 56 5.18 9.87 -3.59
CA ILE A 56 6.33 9.68 -4.47
C ILE A 56 5.87 9.96 -5.90
N ILE A 57 6.44 11.00 -6.52
CA ILE A 57 6.03 11.52 -7.81
C ILE A 57 7.17 11.40 -8.83
N GLY A 58 6.84 11.04 -10.04
CA GLY A 58 7.80 11.04 -11.14
C GLY A 58 7.18 10.54 -12.45
N PRO A 59 7.81 10.79 -13.59
CA PRO A 59 7.32 10.31 -14.88
C PRO A 59 7.34 8.78 -14.98
N SER A 60 6.69 8.24 -16.01
CA SER A 60 6.78 6.80 -16.30
C SER A 60 8.25 6.40 -16.53
N GLY A 61 8.65 5.25 -15.99
CA GLY A 61 10.04 4.75 -16.09
C GLY A 61 11.04 5.39 -15.12
N SER A 62 10.63 6.32 -14.25
CA SER A 62 11.59 7.00 -13.34
C SER A 62 12.10 6.15 -12.18
N GLY A 63 11.61 4.91 -11.97
CA GLY A 63 12.02 4.04 -10.87
C GLY A 63 11.01 3.90 -9.73
N LYS A 64 9.81 4.51 -9.83
CA LYS A 64 8.76 4.45 -8.78
C LYS A 64 8.38 3.02 -8.40
N SER A 65 8.10 2.17 -9.38
CA SER A 65 7.71 0.77 -9.14
C SER A 65 8.86 -0.03 -8.54
N THR A 66 10.11 0.27 -8.92
CA THR A 66 11.29 -0.34 -8.30
C THR A 66 11.41 0.06 -6.84
N LEU A 67 11.27 1.34 -6.54
CA LEU A 67 11.29 1.83 -5.16
C LEU A 67 10.16 1.21 -4.34
N MET A 68 8.94 1.13 -4.90
CA MET A 68 7.81 0.47 -4.25
C MET A 68 8.09 -1.01 -3.96
N ASN A 69 8.71 -1.73 -4.91
CA ASN A 69 9.04 -3.14 -4.73
C ASN A 69 10.05 -3.34 -3.61
N LEU A 70 11.04 -2.45 -3.47
CA LEU A 70 12.00 -2.51 -2.37
C LEU A 70 11.32 -2.24 -1.02
N ILE A 71 10.56 -1.16 -0.90
CA ILE A 71 9.80 -0.82 0.31
C ILE A 71 8.80 -1.94 0.64
N GLY A 72 8.19 -2.49 -0.40
CA GLY A 72 7.17 -3.55 -0.31
C GLY A 72 7.73 -4.92 0.02
N CYS A 73 9.03 -5.09 0.21
CA CYS A 73 9.68 -6.39 0.39
C CYS A 73 9.35 -7.37 -0.76
N LEU A 74 9.13 -6.87 -1.98
CA LEU A 74 8.91 -7.66 -3.20
C LEU A 74 10.21 -7.90 -3.97
N ASP A 75 11.23 -7.10 -3.68
CA ASP A 75 12.56 -7.18 -4.28
C ASP A 75 13.63 -6.78 -3.25
N ARG A 76 14.90 -7.03 -3.56
CA ARG A 76 16.05 -6.68 -2.72
C ARG A 76 16.91 -5.63 -3.41
N PRO A 77 17.55 -4.71 -2.68
CA PRO A 77 18.51 -3.79 -3.26
C PRO A 77 19.75 -4.55 -3.79
N THR A 78 20.35 -4.05 -4.87
CA THR A 78 21.65 -4.55 -5.37
C THR A 78 22.80 -4.04 -4.51
N SER A 79 22.68 -2.84 -3.95
CA SER A 79 23.60 -2.23 -2.99
C SER A 79 22.88 -1.23 -2.10
N GLY A 80 23.54 -0.83 -1.00
CA GLY A 80 22.91 0.01 0.01
C GLY A 80 21.96 -0.79 0.90
N GLU A 81 21.10 -0.13 1.64
CA GLU A 81 20.29 -0.73 2.68
C GLU A 81 18.82 -0.27 2.59
N VAL A 82 17.89 -1.20 2.78
CA VAL A 82 16.47 -0.92 2.93
C VAL A 82 16.01 -1.57 4.22
N LEU A 83 15.52 -0.76 5.15
CA LEU A 83 14.99 -1.24 6.42
C LEU A 83 13.49 -0.96 6.49
N LEU A 84 12.72 -1.96 6.88
CA LEU A 84 11.31 -1.86 7.22
C LEU A 84 11.15 -2.12 8.72
N VAL A 85 10.72 -1.11 9.46
CA VAL A 85 10.61 -1.17 10.94
C VAL A 85 11.93 -1.63 11.58
N GLY A 86 13.05 -1.06 11.11
CA GLY A 86 14.41 -1.35 11.61
C GLY A 86 14.97 -2.71 11.20
N ARG A 87 14.29 -3.50 10.36
CA ARG A 87 14.76 -4.80 9.86
C ARG A 87 15.27 -4.68 8.42
N SER A 88 16.48 -5.14 8.17
CA SER A 88 17.06 -5.14 6.83
C SER A 88 16.32 -6.11 5.90
N VAL A 89 15.88 -5.59 4.75
CA VAL A 89 15.22 -6.37 3.70
C VAL A 89 16.22 -7.32 3.01
N ALA A 90 17.50 -6.92 2.93
CA ALA A 90 18.53 -7.70 2.25
C ALA A 90 18.88 -8.99 3.02
N ASP A 91 18.74 -8.97 4.36
CA ASP A 91 19.13 -10.09 5.23
C ASP A 91 18.04 -11.17 5.35
N LEU A 92 16.84 -10.91 4.82
CA LEU A 92 15.73 -11.85 4.89
C LEU A 92 15.74 -12.82 3.70
N ASP A 93 15.41 -14.06 3.95
CA ASP A 93 15.03 -15.02 2.90
C ASP A 93 13.62 -14.74 2.36
N ASP A 94 13.13 -15.53 1.43
CA ASP A 94 11.83 -15.30 0.80
C ASP A 94 10.67 -15.49 1.78
N ASP A 95 10.79 -16.40 2.73
CA ASP A 95 9.80 -16.61 3.79
C ASP A 95 9.79 -15.42 4.75
N GLY A 96 10.96 -14.91 5.11
CA GLY A 96 11.11 -13.67 5.91
C GLY A 96 10.49 -12.46 5.22
N LEU A 97 10.73 -12.27 3.93
CA LEU A 97 10.11 -11.20 3.14
C LEU A 97 8.58 -11.37 3.10
N ALA A 98 8.07 -12.59 2.91
CA ALA A 98 6.64 -12.86 2.91
C ALA A 98 6.00 -12.57 4.28
N ALA A 99 6.68 -12.95 5.37
CA ALA A 99 6.24 -12.64 6.73
C ALA A 99 6.21 -11.13 7.00
N MET A 100 7.23 -10.38 6.54
CA MET A 100 7.27 -8.91 6.64
C MET A 100 6.11 -8.28 5.87
N ARG A 101 5.88 -8.67 4.61
CA ARG A 101 4.74 -8.18 3.82
C ARG A 101 3.42 -8.43 4.54
N SER A 102 3.17 -9.68 4.94
CA SER A 102 1.92 -10.07 5.59
C SER A 102 1.62 -9.30 6.87
N ARG A 103 2.66 -8.93 7.63
CA ARG A 103 2.50 -8.31 8.96
C ARG A 103 2.48 -6.80 8.91
N PHE A 104 3.27 -6.18 8.03
CA PHE A 104 3.57 -4.76 8.12
C PHE A 104 3.02 -3.95 6.96
N ILE A 105 2.62 -4.57 5.84
CA ILE A 105 2.29 -3.84 4.61
C ILE A 105 0.90 -4.20 4.11
N GLY A 106 0.09 -3.16 3.85
CA GLY A 106 -1.13 -3.25 3.07
C GLY A 106 -0.91 -2.66 1.68
N PHE A 107 -1.07 -3.47 0.64
CA PHE A 107 -0.91 -3.03 -0.75
C PHE A 107 -2.25 -2.63 -1.37
N ILE A 108 -2.27 -1.47 -2.03
CA ILE A 108 -3.35 -0.99 -2.88
C ILE A 108 -2.76 -0.75 -4.26
N PHE A 109 -3.30 -1.42 -5.28
CA PHE A 109 -2.80 -1.35 -6.66
C PHE A 109 -3.80 -0.65 -7.59
N GLN A 110 -3.30 -0.04 -8.65
CA GLN A 110 -4.09 0.58 -9.71
C GLN A 110 -5.09 -0.38 -10.35
N SER A 111 -4.69 -1.62 -10.61
CA SER A 111 -5.51 -2.65 -11.25
C SER A 111 -6.32 -3.49 -10.25
N TYR A 112 -6.51 -2.99 -9.01
CA TYR A 112 -7.23 -3.65 -7.91
C TYR A 112 -6.65 -5.01 -7.51
N ASN A 113 -6.18 -5.83 -8.42
CA ASN A 113 -5.61 -7.17 -8.24
C ASN A 113 -6.51 -8.07 -7.36
N LEU A 114 -7.82 -7.99 -7.59
CA LEU A 114 -8.78 -8.86 -6.91
C LEU A 114 -8.72 -10.27 -7.50
N LEU A 115 -8.88 -11.26 -6.63
CA LEU A 115 -9.00 -12.66 -7.05
C LEU A 115 -10.30 -12.82 -7.84
N PRO A 116 -10.25 -13.25 -9.11
CA PRO A 116 -11.46 -13.48 -9.91
C PRO A 116 -12.25 -14.67 -9.35
N ARG A 117 -13.55 -14.70 -9.61
CA ARG A 117 -14.44 -15.81 -9.21
C ARG A 117 -14.51 -16.05 -7.69
N THR A 118 -14.06 -15.10 -6.89
CA THR A 118 -14.20 -15.09 -5.43
C THR A 118 -14.98 -13.84 -5.02
N THR A 119 -15.71 -13.94 -3.93
CA THR A 119 -16.53 -12.82 -3.42
C THR A 119 -15.66 -11.70 -2.85
N ALA A 120 -16.23 -10.50 -2.68
CA ALA A 120 -15.59 -9.40 -1.98
C ALA A 120 -15.14 -9.81 -0.57
N LEU A 121 -16.00 -10.55 0.15
CA LEU A 121 -15.69 -11.09 1.48
C LEU A 121 -14.46 -12.01 1.47
N GLU A 122 -14.38 -12.92 0.51
CA GLU A 122 -13.26 -13.85 0.39
C GLU A 122 -11.97 -13.16 -0.04
N ASN A 123 -12.07 -12.19 -0.96
CA ASN A 123 -10.94 -11.34 -1.35
C ASN A 123 -10.33 -10.61 -0.13
N VAL A 124 -11.17 -10.01 0.71
CA VAL A 124 -10.72 -9.30 1.91
C VAL A 124 -10.21 -10.27 2.97
N ALA A 125 -10.80 -11.47 3.09
CA ALA A 125 -10.36 -12.47 4.06
C ALA A 125 -9.02 -13.15 3.70
N ALA A 126 -8.61 -13.12 2.42
CA ALA A 126 -7.46 -13.87 1.91
C ALA A 126 -6.13 -13.57 2.66
N PRO A 127 -5.74 -12.32 2.96
CA PRO A 127 -4.49 -12.06 3.68
C PRO A 127 -4.42 -12.70 5.06
N LEU A 128 -5.55 -12.81 5.76
CA LEU A 128 -5.62 -13.41 7.09
C LEU A 128 -5.37 -14.93 7.08
N LEU A 129 -5.55 -15.58 5.92
CA LEU A 129 -5.20 -16.99 5.73
C LEU A 129 -3.69 -17.21 5.93
N TYR A 130 -2.87 -16.33 5.35
CA TYR A 130 -1.41 -16.39 5.48
C TYR A 130 -0.91 -16.06 6.90
N GLN A 131 -1.75 -15.42 7.72
CA GLN A 131 -1.49 -15.19 9.15
C GLN A 131 -1.98 -16.33 10.05
N GLY A 132 -2.52 -17.41 9.48
CA GLY A 132 -3.03 -18.57 10.24
C GLY A 132 -4.34 -18.31 10.98
N VAL A 133 -5.06 -17.23 10.67
CA VAL A 133 -6.33 -16.89 11.31
C VAL A 133 -7.42 -17.89 10.92
N GLY A 134 -8.16 -18.41 11.90
CA GLY A 134 -9.23 -19.38 11.66
C GLY A 134 -10.35 -18.84 10.78
N ARG A 135 -11.04 -19.75 10.04
CA ARG A 135 -12.03 -19.37 9.02
C ARG A 135 -13.13 -18.44 9.55
N ARG A 136 -13.67 -18.72 10.71
CA ARG A 136 -14.76 -17.91 11.30
C ARG A 136 -14.30 -16.48 11.58
N GLU A 137 -13.21 -16.33 12.31
CA GLU A 137 -12.65 -15.03 12.67
C GLU A 137 -12.23 -14.24 11.43
N ARG A 138 -11.63 -14.91 10.44
CA ARG A 138 -11.22 -14.32 9.17
C ARG A 138 -12.39 -13.67 8.42
N LEU A 139 -13.54 -14.37 8.35
CA LEU A 139 -14.74 -13.85 7.69
C LEU A 139 -15.42 -12.74 8.50
N GLU A 140 -15.42 -12.82 9.83
CA GLU A 140 -15.94 -11.77 10.71
C GLU A 140 -15.13 -10.47 10.55
N ARG A 141 -13.78 -10.55 10.58
CA ARG A 141 -12.90 -9.39 10.35
C ARG A 141 -13.07 -8.80 8.95
N ALA A 142 -13.14 -9.65 7.93
CA ALA A 142 -13.32 -9.22 6.55
C ALA A 142 -14.66 -8.48 6.36
N ARG A 143 -15.75 -8.96 6.98
CA ARG A 143 -17.06 -8.30 6.94
C ARG A 143 -17.00 -6.93 7.59
N ALA A 144 -16.47 -6.82 8.80
CA ALA A 144 -16.33 -5.55 9.50
C ALA A 144 -15.48 -4.56 8.69
N THR A 145 -14.43 -5.03 8.00
CA THR A 145 -13.60 -4.17 7.16
C THR A 145 -14.33 -3.71 5.91
N LEU A 146 -15.16 -4.56 5.28
CA LEU A 146 -16.02 -4.17 4.15
C LEU A 146 -17.08 -3.15 4.56
N GLU A 147 -17.69 -3.32 5.72
CA GLU A 147 -18.63 -2.35 6.29
C GLU A 147 -17.95 -0.99 6.50
N ALA A 148 -16.73 -0.99 7.02
CA ALA A 148 -15.94 0.22 7.27
C ALA A 148 -15.60 1.01 5.99
N VAL A 149 -15.50 0.34 4.83
CA VAL A 149 -15.30 1.00 3.53
C VAL A 149 -16.61 1.22 2.75
N GLY A 150 -17.78 1.04 3.40
CA GLY A 150 -19.10 1.28 2.80
C GLY A 150 -19.55 0.20 1.82
N LEU A 151 -19.12 -1.05 2.01
CA LEU A 151 -19.46 -2.19 1.15
C LEU A 151 -20.09 -3.36 1.93
N GLY A 152 -20.73 -3.09 3.07
CA GLY A 152 -21.38 -4.13 3.90
C GLY A 152 -22.47 -4.92 3.18
N ASP A 153 -23.19 -4.28 2.24
CA ASP A 153 -24.23 -4.87 1.40
C ASP A 153 -23.69 -5.60 0.16
N ARG A 154 -22.37 -5.53 -0.10
CA ARG A 154 -21.70 -6.09 -1.28
C ARG A 154 -20.81 -7.29 -0.98
N THR A 155 -20.84 -7.82 0.22
CA THR A 155 -19.94 -8.91 0.68
C THR A 155 -19.96 -10.16 -0.20
N GLY A 156 -21.11 -10.50 -0.78
CA GLY A 156 -21.31 -11.68 -1.65
C GLY A 156 -21.01 -11.44 -3.13
N HIS A 157 -20.75 -10.19 -3.57
CA HIS A 157 -20.52 -9.87 -4.98
C HIS A 157 -19.13 -10.29 -5.43
N GLN A 158 -19.01 -10.74 -6.67
CA GLN A 158 -17.74 -11.00 -7.34
C GLN A 158 -17.19 -9.69 -7.97
N PRO A 159 -15.89 -9.60 -8.28
CA PRO A 159 -15.31 -8.40 -8.90
C PRO A 159 -16.04 -7.92 -10.15
N THR A 160 -16.53 -8.83 -11.00
CA THR A 160 -17.26 -8.51 -12.24
C THR A 160 -18.63 -7.87 -12.00
N GLU A 161 -19.16 -7.94 -10.78
CA GLU A 161 -20.46 -7.39 -10.37
C GLU A 161 -20.30 -6.04 -9.66
N LEU A 162 -19.06 -5.54 -9.53
CA LEU A 162 -18.73 -4.32 -8.82
C LEU A 162 -18.23 -3.24 -9.78
N SER A 163 -18.61 -1.98 -9.53
CA SER A 163 -18.02 -0.84 -10.24
C SER A 163 -16.52 -0.71 -9.91
N GLY A 164 -15.75 0.04 -10.73
CA GLY A 164 -14.33 0.29 -10.51
C GLY A 164 -14.04 0.87 -9.12
N GLY A 165 -14.82 1.87 -8.68
CA GLY A 165 -14.68 2.44 -7.34
C GLY A 165 -15.03 1.45 -6.22
N GLN A 166 -16.00 0.54 -6.44
CA GLN A 166 -16.30 -0.53 -5.48
C GLN A 166 -15.17 -1.56 -5.44
N GLN A 167 -14.62 -1.97 -6.59
CA GLN A 167 -13.47 -2.87 -6.65
C GLN A 167 -12.26 -2.29 -5.92
N GLN A 168 -11.99 -0.99 -6.09
CA GLN A 168 -10.90 -0.32 -5.39
C GLN A 168 -11.15 -0.29 -3.87
N ARG A 169 -12.37 -0.04 -3.42
CA ARG A 169 -12.71 -0.11 -1.99
C ARG A 169 -12.57 -1.54 -1.43
N VAL A 170 -12.87 -2.58 -2.21
CA VAL A 170 -12.56 -3.98 -1.81
C VAL A 170 -11.05 -4.19 -1.69
N ALA A 171 -10.25 -3.68 -2.65
CA ALA A 171 -8.79 -3.76 -2.59
C ALA A 171 -8.22 -3.02 -1.36
N ILE A 172 -8.78 -1.86 -1.02
CA ILE A 172 -8.42 -1.12 0.20
C ILE A 172 -8.81 -1.93 1.45
N ALA A 173 -10.02 -2.48 1.51
CA ALA A 173 -10.44 -3.33 2.62
C ALA A 173 -9.51 -4.53 2.80
N ARG A 174 -9.11 -5.18 1.70
CA ARG A 174 -8.12 -6.27 1.72
C ARG A 174 -6.77 -5.83 2.27
N ALA A 175 -6.32 -4.64 1.92
CA ALA A 175 -5.09 -4.07 2.45
C ALA A 175 -5.16 -3.79 3.96
N LEU A 176 -6.35 -3.44 4.48
CA LEU A 176 -6.56 -3.02 5.86
C LEU A 176 -6.85 -4.18 6.83
N VAL A 177 -7.35 -5.32 6.35
CA VAL A 177 -7.88 -6.42 7.19
C VAL A 177 -6.86 -7.00 8.15
N THR A 178 -5.57 -6.95 7.80
CA THR A 178 -4.44 -7.38 8.65
C THR A 178 -4.01 -6.31 9.65
N ASN A 179 -4.62 -5.14 9.62
CA ASN A 179 -4.25 -3.98 10.43
C ASN A 179 -2.77 -3.55 10.25
N PRO A 180 -2.27 -3.37 9.02
CA PRO A 180 -0.87 -3.06 8.78
C PRO A 180 -0.54 -1.63 9.21
N PRO A 181 0.67 -1.37 9.72
CA PRO A 181 1.14 -0.01 10.05
C PRO A 181 1.47 0.83 8.82
N LEU A 182 1.80 0.20 7.69
CA LEU A 182 2.17 0.84 6.43
C LEU A 182 1.19 0.47 5.32
N ILE A 183 0.69 1.47 4.61
CA ILE A 183 -0.10 1.32 3.39
C ILE A 183 0.75 1.81 2.22
N LEU A 184 0.98 0.94 1.25
CA LEU A 184 1.60 1.27 -0.04
C LEU A 184 0.50 1.35 -1.10
N ALA A 185 0.26 2.53 -1.65
CA ALA A 185 -0.78 2.77 -2.65
C ALA A 185 -0.12 3.16 -3.99
N ASP A 186 -0.19 2.26 -4.97
CA ASP A 186 0.34 2.45 -6.31
C ASP A 186 -0.78 2.89 -7.26
N GLU A 187 -0.75 4.15 -7.69
CA GLU A 187 -1.74 4.78 -8.58
C GLU A 187 -3.20 4.45 -8.20
N PRO A 188 -3.61 4.65 -6.93
CA PRO A 188 -4.86 4.09 -6.41
C PRO A 188 -6.12 4.66 -7.07
N THR A 189 -6.00 5.73 -7.84
CA THR A 189 -7.09 6.40 -8.57
C THR A 189 -6.97 6.31 -10.09
N GLY A 190 -5.89 5.71 -10.61
CA GLY A 190 -5.55 5.76 -12.02
C GLY A 190 -6.56 5.12 -12.98
N ASN A 191 -7.40 4.21 -12.49
CA ASN A 191 -8.46 3.54 -13.29
C ASN A 191 -9.87 3.98 -12.88
N LEU A 192 -10.01 5.10 -12.15
CA LEU A 192 -11.29 5.56 -11.60
C LEU A 192 -11.75 6.86 -12.29
N ASP A 193 -13.07 7.05 -12.33
CA ASP A 193 -13.63 8.35 -12.60
C ASP A 193 -13.33 9.35 -11.47
N SER A 194 -13.50 10.65 -11.72
CA SER A 194 -13.15 11.71 -10.79
C SER A 194 -13.89 11.61 -9.45
N HIS A 195 -15.15 11.17 -9.45
CA HIS A 195 -15.94 11.04 -8.24
C HIS A 195 -15.43 9.87 -7.37
N SER A 196 -15.28 8.68 -7.97
CA SER A 196 -14.74 7.49 -7.29
C SER A 196 -13.29 7.72 -6.81
N GLY A 197 -12.48 8.43 -7.60
CA GLY A 197 -11.13 8.83 -7.23
C GLY A 197 -11.11 9.71 -5.99
N ALA A 198 -12.01 10.72 -5.93
CA ALA A 198 -12.13 11.61 -4.77
C ALA A 198 -12.54 10.85 -3.50
N GLU A 199 -13.45 9.86 -3.60
CA GLU A 199 -13.85 8.99 -2.48
C GLU A 199 -12.69 8.15 -1.96
N VAL A 200 -11.90 7.55 -2.86
CA VAL A 200 -10.69 6.77 -2.50
C VAL A 200 -9.67 7.66 -1.79
N MET A 201 -9.40 8.86 -2.30
CA MET A 201 -8.48 9.78 -1.64
C MET A 201 -9.00 10.29 -0.29
N ALA A 202 -10.31 10.48 -0.14
CA ALA A 202 -10.92 10.81 1.15
C ALA A 202 -10.73 9.67 2.17
N LEU A 203 -10.88 8.42 1.73
CA LEU A 203 -10.64 7.24 2.57
C LEU A 203 -9.15 7.17 3.01
N LEU A 204 -8.20 7.36 2.10
CA LEU A 204 -6.77 7.38 2.44
C LEU A 204 -6.45 8.49 3.46
N ARG A 205 -6.99 9.70 3.27
CA ARG A 205 -6.83 10.80 4.26
C ARG A 205 -7.41 10.43 5.63
N SER A 206 -8.56 9.77 5.69
CA SER A 206 -9.14 9.33 6.96
C SER A 206 -8.28 8.27 7.66
N LEU A 207 -7.67 7.37 6.90
CA LEU A 207 -6.72 6.38 7.41
C LEU A 207 -5.45 7.04 7.97
N HIS A 208 -4.92 8.04 7.27
CA HIS A 208 -3.81 8.86 7.78
C HIS A 208 -4.20 9.57 9.08
N ALA A 209 -5.36 10.22 9.13
CA ALA A 209 -5.87 10.89 10.33
C ALA A 209 -6.04 9.93 11.52
N SER A 210 -6.23 8.62 11.27
CA SER A 210 -6.24 7.58 12.30
C SER A 210 -4.85 7.08 12.72
N GLY A 211 -3.77 7.72 12.24
CA GLY A 211 -2.37 7.43 12.62
C GLY A 211 -1.65 6.41 11.72
N ARG A 212 -2.20 6.04 10.57
CA ARG A 212 -1.52 5.11 9.65
C ARG A 212 -0.48 5.83 8.80
N THR A 213 0.62 5.14 8.55
CA THR A 213 1.64 5.57 7.58
C THR A 213 1.18 5.24 6.18
N ILE A 214 1.25 6.20 5.26
CA ILE A 214 0.83 6.03 3.87
C ILE A 214 1.95 6.47 2.93
N VAL A 215 2.32 5.60 2.00
CA VAL A 215 3.17 5.92 0.86
C VAL A 215 2.32 5.80 -0.39
N LEU A 216 2.03 6.94 -0.99
CA LEU A 216 1.29 7.07 -2.24
C LEU A 216 2.27 7.20 -3.39
N ILE A 217 2.13 6.38 -4.42
CA ILE A 217 2.89 6.50 -5.65
C ILE A 217 1.95 6.95 -6.73
N THR A 218 2.30 8.03 -7.41
CA THR A 218 1.48 8.55 -8.52
C THR A 218 2.30 9.39 -9.48
N HIS A 219 1.82 9.53 -10.71
CA HIS A 219 2.31 10.52 -11.66
C HIS A 219 1.39 11.75 -11.76
N ASP A 220 0.23 11.71 -11.08
CA ASP A 220 -0.74 12.81 -11.04
C ASP A 220 -0.40 13.79 -9.90
N ALA A 221 -0.03 15.02 -10.28
CA ALA A 221 0.31 16.07 -9.33
C ALA A 221 -0.87 16.50 -8.44
N ALA A 222 -2.10 16.43 -8.93
CA ALA A 222 -3.30 16.76 -8.16
C ALA A 222 -3.54 15.70 -7.07
N VAL A 223 -3.35 14.41 -7.39
CA VAL A 223 -3.43 13.32 -6.41
C VAL A 223 -2.30 13.44 -5.39
N ALA A 224 -1.09 13.71 -5.84
CA ALA A 224 0.08 13.86 -4.97
C ALA A 224 -0.02 15.04 -4.00
N SER A 225 -0.68 16.14 -4.39
CA SER A 225 -0.88 17.32 -3.53
C SER A 225 -1.75 17.02 -2.30
N SER A 226 -2.41 15.86 -2.26
CA SER A 226 -3.17 15.42 -1.09
C SER A 226 -2.28 14.93 0.06
N ALA A 227 -1.01 14.61 -0.21
CA ALA A 227 -0.04 14.21 0.80
C ALA A 227 0.72 15.43 1.33
N PRO A 228 0.90 15.53 2.67
CA PRO A 228 1.64 16.64 3.30
C PRO A 228 3.10 16.74 2.86
N ARG A 229 3.72 15.63 2.48
CA ARG A 229 5.11 15.56 2.02
C ARG A 229 5.17 14.92 0.64
N GLN A 230 5.94 15.53 -0.25
CA GLN A 230 6.16 15.02 -1.60
C GLN A 230 7.65 14.73 -1.81
N VAL A 231 7.93 13.62 -2.48
CA VAL A 231 9.28 13.17 -2.85
C VAL A 231 9.27 12.93 -4.35
N HIS A 232 10.18 13.54 -5.05
CA HIS A 232 10.27 13.39 -6.51
C HIS A 232 11.30 12.31 -6.87
N ILE A 233 11.02 11.55 -7.93
CA ILE A 233 11.96 10.57 -8.47
C ILE A 233 12.13 10.81 -9.97
N PHE A 234 13.40 10.98 -10.40
CA PHE A 234 13.79 11.16 -11.78
C PHE A 234 15.00 10.27 -12.08
N ASP A 235 14.95 9.51 -13.15
CA ASP A 235 16.04 8.65 -13.62
C ASP A 235 16.66 7.79 -12.51
N GLY A 236 15.82 7.20 -11.67
CA GLY A 236 16.22 6.36 -10.54
C GLY A 236 16.76 7.09 -9.31
N ARG A 237 16.73 8.44 -9.28
CA ARG A 237 17.20 9.24 -8.14
C ARG A 237 16.07 9.96 -7.44
N LEU A 238 16.10 9.93 -6.10
CA LEU A 238 15.19 10.73 -5.27
C LEU A 238 15.71 12.16 -5.17
N VAL A 239 14.79 13.11 -5.36
CA VAL A 239 15.01 14.54 -5.20
C VAL A 239 14.02 15.04 -4.17
N ALA A 240 14.51 15.60 -3.09
CA ALA A 240 13.71 16.15 -1.99
C ALA A 240 13.15 17.55 -2.34
#